data_0a3173b0bc6184c24c6579d74c830446
#
_entry.id   0a3173b0bc6184c24c6579d74c830446
#
_cell.length_a   1.000
_cell.length_b   1.000
_cell.length_c   1.000
_cell.angle_alpha   90.00
_cell.angle_beta   90.00
_cell.angle_gamma   90.00
#
_symmetry.space_group_name_H-M   'P 1'
#
loop_
_entity.id
_entity.type
_entity.pdbx_description
1 polymer ?
#
loop_
_entity_poly.entity_id
_entity_poly.type
_entity_poly.pdbx_seq_one_letter_code
_entity_poly.pdbx_strand_id
1 'polypeptide(L)'
;SQASSGTPRHGGDGTVRVVRPQVSSLVFTGGTLTIDSDKGEITHSDGSFLLGQFSNKTYTAGDGTAYPYQVVTYTADTISLGSGVIINLIGDNPISLRTRNHGNLTLGSTINVNGGNDPSNVGGSGTAGGFDGGAKDVDGNGPGRGATKSVNSQGGGAAFGGQGKDLDLSYSQTYATAELSNHLIGGSGGGGGDAYGGGAGGGAVELFAHGD
;
A
#
# COMPACT_ATOMS: atom_id res chain seq x y z
N SER A 1 -22.83 -69.57 15.33
CA SER A 1 -23.20 -68.17 14.94
C SER A 1 -22.14 -67.19 15.43
N GLN A 2 -21.30 -66.78 14.52
CA GLN A 2 -20.33 -65.69 14.76
C GLN A 2 -21.00 -64.33 14.44
N ALA A 3 -21.04 -63.46 15.44
CA ALA A 3 -21.47 -62.07 15.25
C ALA A 3 -20.29 -61.31 14.66
N SER A 4 -20.44 -60.81 13.43
CA SER A 4 -19.48 -59.89 12.84
C SER A 4 -19.66 -58.49 13.47
N SER A 5 -18.69 -58.04 14.26
CA SER A 5 -18.60 -56.65 14.72
C SER A 5 -18.21 -55.75 13.53
N GLY A 6 -19.23 -55.16 12.91
CA GLY A 6 -18.98 -54.10 11.96
C GLY A 6 -18.47 -52.86 12.69
N THR A 7 -17.22 -52.48 12.42
CA THR A 7 -16.67 -51.17 12.83
C THR A 7 -17.48 -50.08 12.16
N PRO A 8 -17.97 -49.06 12.89
CA PRO A 8 -18.64 -47.91 12.28
C PRO A 8 -17.62 -47.19 11.40
N ARG A 9 -17.93 -47.08 10.12
CA ARG A 9 -17.16 -46.21 9.22
C ARG A 9 -17.50 -44.77 9.59
N HIS A 10 -16.55 -44.07 10.17
CA HIS A 10 -16.65 -42.65 10.30
C HIS A 10 -16.75 -42.05 8.88
N GLY A 11 -17.85 -41.39 8.60
CA GLY A 11 -17.97 -40.56 7.40
C GLY A 11 -16.87 -39.49 7.48
N GLY A 12 -16.10 -39.31 6.41
CA GLY A 12 -15.07 -38.30 6.38
C GLY A 12 -15.68 -36.92 6.63
N ASP A 13 -14.97 -36.10 7.37
CA ASP A 13 -15.36 -34.70 7.62
C ASP A 13 -15.58 -33.98 6.31
N GLY A 14 -16.83 -33.60 6.06
CA GLY A 14 -17.17 -32.81 4.87
C GLY A 14 -16.58 -31.42 5.01
N THR A 15 -15.80 -30.98 4.03
CA THR A 15 -15.31 -29.59 3.98
C THR A 15 -16.42 -28.69 3.44
N VAL A 16 -16.93 -27.80 4.28
CA VAL A 16 -17.85 -26.74 3.85
C VAL A 16 -17.02 -25.60 3.30
N ARG A 17 -17.05 -25.38 1.98
CA ARG A 17 -16.48 -24.22 1.34
C ARG A 17 -17.54 -23.13 1.27
N VAL A 18 -17.41 -22.09 2.07
CA VAL A 18 -18.22 -20.88 1.94
C VAL A 18 -17.64 -20.07 0.77
N VAL A 19 -18.36 -19.99 -0.34
CA VAL A 19 -18.00 -19.13 -1.47
C VAL A 19 -18.71 -17.80 -1.26
N ARG A 20 -17.94 -16.76 -0.94
CA ARG A 20 -18.43 -15.37 -0.92
C ARG A 20 -18.44 -14.87 -2.36
N PRO A 21 -19.56 -14.33 -2.88
CA PRO A 21 -19.58 -13.78 -4.23
C PRO A 21 -18.75 -12.49 -4.28
N GLN A 22 -17.79 -12.44 -5.20
CA GLN A 22 -17.04 -11.23 -5.48
C GLN A 22 -17.95 -10.22 -6.19
N VAL A 23 -17.88 -8.95 -5.79
CA VAL A 23 -18.63 -7.89 -6.46
C VAL A 23 -17.94 -7.48 -7.76
N SER A 24 -18.72 -7.06 -8.77
CA SER A 24 -18.20 -6.49 -10.00
C SER A 24 -18.08 -4.96 -9.95
N SER A 25 -18.74 -4.33 -8.98
CA SER A 25 -18.75 -2.88 -8.79
C SER A 25 -18.59 -2.53 -7.31
N LEU A 26 -17.90 -1.43 -7.04
CA LEU A 26 -17.75 -0.85 -5.70
C LEU A 26 -18.66 0.38 -5.61
N VAL A 27 -19.91 0.20 -5.19
CA VAL A 27 -20.90 1.29 -5.10
C VAL A 27 -21.44 1.33 -3.68
N PHE A 28 -20.93 2.28 -2.90
CA PHE A 28 -21.27 2.44 -1.49
C PHE A 28 -21.52 3.90 -1.15
N THR A 29 -22.55 4.16 -0.34
CA THR A 29 -22.89 5.51 0.15
C THR A 29 -22.43 5.73 1.59
N GLY A 30 -22.11 4.67 2.32
CA GLY A 30 -21.64 4.70 3.70
C GLY A 30 -21.01 3.37 4.10
N GLY A 31 -20.65 3.24 5.37
CA GLY A 31 -20.00 2.05 5.92
C GLY A 31 -18.47 2.13 5.85
N THR A 32 -17.80 1.05 6.25
CA THR A 32 -16.33 0.97 6.23
C THR A 32 -15.87 0.10 5.07
N LEU A 33 -14.99 0.65 4.24
CA LEU A 33 -14.29 -0.06 3.17
C LEU A 33 -12.85 -0.27 3.60
N THR A 34 -12.46 -1.51 3.82
CA THR A 34 -11.07 -1.87 4.11
C THR A 34 -10.38 -2.32 2.82
N ILE A 35 -9.29 -1.66 2.48
CA ILE A 35 -8.40 -2.02 1.37
C ILE A 35 -7.14 -2.60 1.99
N ASP A 36 -6.95 -3.92 1.87
CA ASP A 36 -5.75 -4.63 2.35
C ASP A 36 -4.86 -4.89 1.13
N SER A 37 -3.85 -4.05 0.96
CA SER A 37 -2.97 -4.12 -0.21
C SER A 37 -2.00 -5.29 -0.15
N ASP A 38 -1.75 -5.89 1.02
CA ASP A 38 -0.88 -7.06 1.14
C ASP A 38 -1.63 -8.34 0.82
N LYS A 39 -2.93 -8.41 1.14
CA LYS A 39 -3.78 -9.53 0.74
C LYS A 39 -4.38 -9.36 -0.65
N GLY A 40 -4.35 -8.14 -1.20
CA GLY A 40 -5.02 -7.83 -2.46
C GLY A 40 -6.54 -7.95 -2.34
N GLU A 41 -7.13 -7.53 -1.22
CA GLU A 41 -8.56 -7.64 -0.95
C GLU A 41 -9.16 -6.30 -0.55
N ILE A 42 -10.28 -5.95 -1.18
CA ILE A 42 -11.16 -4.89 -0.69
C ILE A 42 -12.37 -5.56 -0.04
N THR A 43 -12.69 -5.19 1.19
CA THR A 43 -13.88 -5.66 1.91
C THR A 43 -14.71 -4.48 2.40
N HIS A 44 -16.03 -4.58 2.28
CA HIS A 44 -16.96 -3.63 2.85
C HIS A 44 -17.67 -4.21 4.07
N SER A 45 -18.14 -3.34 4.96
CA SER A 45 -18.80 -3.72 6.21
C SER A 45 -20.10 -4.51 6.03
N ASP A 46 -20.71 -4.52 4.84
CA ASP A 46 -21.85 -5.38 4.47
C ASP A 46 -21.46 -6.81 4.06
N GLY A 47 -20.16 -7.11 4.02
CA GLY A 47 -19.61 -8.39 3.61
C GLY A 47 -19.26 -8.52 2.13
N SER A 48 -19.52 -7.49 1.32
CA SER A 48 -19.06 -7.42 -0.08
C SER A 48 -17.54 -7.40 -0.15
N PHE A 49 -16.96 -8.03 -1.18
CA PHE A 49 -15.51 -8.00 -1.38
C PHE A 49 -15.12 -8.01 -2.86
N LEU A 50 -13.94 -7.49 -3.15
CA LEU A 50 -13.30 -7.49 -4.45
C LEU A 50 -11.84 -7.92 -4.29
N LEU A 51 -11.38 -8.83 -5.15
CA LEU A 51 -9.98 -9.25 -5.20
C LEU A 51 -9.22 -8.44 -6.25
N GLY A 52 -8.03 -8.01 -5.88
CA GLY A 52 -7.05 -7.36 -6.74
C GLY A 52 -6.10 -8.36 -7.39
N GLN A 53 -5.36 -7.86 -8.36
CA GLN A 53 -4.30 -8.58 -9.05
C GLN A 53 -2.95 -7.96 -8.71
N PHE A 54 -1.99 -8.79 -8.35
CA PHE A 54 -0.61 -8.36 -8.07
C PHE A 54 0.21 -8.29 -9.35
N SER A 55 1.00 -7.24 -9.47
CA SER A 55 1.96 -7.04 -10.55
C SER A 55 3.31 -6.67 -9.96
N ASN A 56 4.34 -7.50 -10.21
CA ASN A 56 5.71 -7.21 -9.80
C ASN A 56 6.28 -6.09 -10.66
N LYS A 57 6.89 -5.12 -10.01
CA LYS A 57 7.55 -3.96 -10.61
C LYS A 57 8.94 -3.80 -10.00
N THR A 58 9.81 -3.11 -10.72
CA THR A 58 11.11 -2.71 -10.21
C THR A 58 11.36 -1.26 -10.63
N TYR A 59 11.66 -0.42 -9.68
CA TYR A 59 12.20 0.90 -9.93
C TYR A 59 13.72 0.84 -9.82
N THR A 60 14.43 1.41 -10.80
CA THR A 60 15.89 1.53 -10.74
C THR A 60 16.24 3.00 -10.51
N ALA A 61 16.87 3.28 -9.38
CA ALA A 61 17.32 4.63 -9.03
C ALA A 61 18.50 5.08 -9.92
N GLY A 62 18.78 6.38 -9.91
CA GLY A 62 19.86 6.96 -10.71
C GLY A 62 21.26 6.42 -10.39
N ASP A 63 21.46 5.87 -9.19
CA ASP A 63 22.68 5.18 -8.75
C ASP A 63 22.76 3.70 -9.18
N GLY A 64 21.75 3.21 -9.90
CA GLY A 64 21.64 1.80 -10.33
C GLY A 64 21.01 0.87 -9.29
N THR A 65 20.65 1.36 -8.12
CA THR A 65 19.98 0.53 -7.08
C THR A 65 18.58 0.15 -7.53
N ALA A 66 18.25 -1.14 -7.47
CA ALA A 66 16.95 -1.67 -7.82
C ALA A 66 16.04 -1.77 -6.58
N TYR A 67 14.84 -1.26 -6.70
CA TYR A 67 13.78 -1.31 -5.68
C TYR A 67 12.62 -2.14 -6.22
N PRO A 68 12.56 -3.46 -5.91
CA PRO A 68 11.42 -4.30 -6.29
C PRO A 68 10.21 -3.96 -5.40
N TYR A 69 9.03 -3.92 -6.00
CA TYR A 69 7.76 -3.69 -5.31
C TYR A 69 6.63 -4.39 -6.06
N GLN A 70 5.47 -4.49 -5.43
CA GLN A 70 4.26 -5.01 -6.04
C GLN A 70 3.21 -3.92 -6.11
N VAL A 71 2.46 -3.86 -7.19
CA VAL A 71 1.26 -3.02 -7.31
C VAL A 71 0.05 -3.92 -7.27
N VAL A 72 -0.94 -3.56 -6.46
CA VAL A 72 -2.24 -4.25 -6.43
C VAL A 72 -3.23 -3.46 -7.26
N THR A 73 -3.77 -4.08 -8.29
CA THR A 73 -4.79 -3.48 -9.15
C THR A 73 -6.16 -4.09 -8.85
N TYR A 74 -7.10 -3.24 -8.47
CA TYR A 74 -8.51 -3.60 -8.30
C TYR A 74 -9.30 -3.06 -9.48
N THR A 75 -9.98 -3.97 -10.18
CA THR A 75 -10.76 -3.61 -11.36
C THR A 75 -12.24 -3.88 -11.13
N ALA A 76 -13.08 -2.87 -11.33
CA ALA A 76 -14.52 -2.94 -11.17
C ALA A 76 -15.24 -2.34 -12.39
N ASP A 77 -16.53 -2.66 -12.57
CA ASP A 77 -17.34 -2.05 -13.64
C ASP A 77 -17.62 -0.58 -13.31
N THR A 78 -17.86 -0.28 -12.04
CA THR A 78 -18.07 1.07 -11.52
C THR A 78 -17.46 1.18 -10.13
N ILE A 79 -16.84 2.32 -9.83
CA ILE A 79 -16.38 2.69 -8.50
C ILE A 79 -17.07 3.98 -8.10
N SER A 80 -17.92 3.91 -7.09
CA SER A 80 -18.63 5.08 -6.53
C SER A 80 -18.62 5.00 -5.01
N LEU A 81 -17.73 5.76 -4.39
CA LEU A 81 -17.57 5.81 -2.95
C LEU A 81 -18.07 7.16 -2.44
N GLY A 82 -19.25 7.15 -1.84
CA GLY A 82 -19.91 8.37 -1.31
C GLY A 82 -19.16 8.93 -0.09
N SER A 83 -19.46 10.17 0.29
CA SER A 83 -18.82 10.88 1.42
C SER A 83 -19.03 10.22 2.78
N GLY A 84 -20.02 9.33 2.91
CA GLY A 84 -20.28 8.55 4.13
C GLY A 84 -19.44 7.26 4.23
N VAL A 85 -18.62 6.93 3.23
CA VAL A 85 -17.74 5.74 3.27
C VAL A 85 -16.47 6.10 4.02
N ILE A 86 -16.11 5.29 5.01
CA ILE A 86 -14.83 5.38 5.70
C ILE A 86 -13.86 4.42 5.01
N ILE A 87 -12.81 4.93 4.40
CA ILE A 87 -11.81 4.11 3.74
C ILE A 87 -10.66 3.84 4.72
N ASN A 88 -10.47 2.56 5.04
CA ASN A 88 -9.35 2.07 5.85
C ASN A 88 -8.37 1.34 4.95
N LEU A 89 -7.23 1.97 4.68
CA LEU A 89 -6.17 1.40 3.85
C LEU A 89 -5.08 0.82 4.74
N ILE A 90 -4.76 -0.44 4.53
CA ILE A 90 -3.72 -1.19 5.23
C ILE A 90 -2.83 -1.92 4.23
N GLY A 91 -1.59 -2.23 4.64
CA GLY A 91 -0.60 -2.91 3.82
C GLY A 91 0.38 -1.97 3.12
N ASP A 92 1.43 -2.57 2.58
CA ASP A 92 2.63 -1.86 2.11
C ASP A 92 2.68 -1.71 0.58
N ASN A 93 1.75 -2.32 -0.16
CA ASN A 93 1.76 -2.27 -1.62
C ASN A 93 0.98 -1.06 -2.16
N PRO A 94 1.51 -0.33 -3.16
CA PRO A 94 0.76 0.67 -3.91
C PRO A 94 -0.52 0.08 -4.50
N ILE A 95 -1.57 0.89 -4.56
CA ILE A 95 -2.86 0.46 -5.07
C ILE A 95 -3.27 1.20 -6.34
N SER A 96 -3.89 0.47 -7.27
CA SER A 96 -4.52 1.01 -8.46
C SER A 96 -5.99 0.63 -8.47
N LEU A 97 -6.87 1.62 -8.42
CA LEU A 97 -8.31 1.46 -8.55
C LEU A 97 -8.72 1.80 -9.98
N ARG A 98 -9.22 0.83 -10.72
CA ARG A 98 -9.54 0.99 -12.13
C ARG A 98 -10.97 0.60 -12.43
N THR A 99 -11.62 1.36 -13.32
CA THR A 99 -12.85 0.92 -13.93
C THR A 99 -12.58 0.25 -15.29
N ARG A 100 -13.51 -0.57 -15.75
CA ARG A 100 -13.52 -1.21 -17.08
C ARG A 100 -14.79 -0.84 -17.82
N ASN A 101 -14.84 -1.14 -19.13
CA ASN A 101 -16.05 -1.02 -19.95
C ASN A 101 -16.73 0.36 -19.86
N HIS A 102 -15.96 1.44 -19.97
CA HIS A 102 -16.46 2.82 -19.85
C HIS A 102 -17.11 3.12 -18.48
N GLY A 103 -16.69 2.41 -17.44
CA GLY A 103 -17.20 2.60 -16.10
C GLY A 103 -16.77 3.91 -15.46
N ASN A 104 -17.64 4.46 -14.63
CA ASN A 104 -17.37 5.69 -13.89
C ASN A 104 -16.59 5.43 -12.61
N LEU A 105 -15.69 6.37 -12.27
CA LEU A 105 -15.03 6.43 -10.99
C LEU A 105 -15.42 7.74 -10.30
N THR A 106 -16.12 7.63 -9.16
CA THR A 106 -16.52 8.75 -8.33
C THR A 106 -16.02 8.53 -6.91
N LEU A 107 -15.26 9.48 -6.38
CA LEU A 107 -14.73 9.43 -5.03
C LEU A 107 -15.23 10.63 -4.23
N GLY A 108 -16.17 10.41 -3.33
CA GLY A 108 -16.67 11.38 -2.35
C GLY A 108 -15.98 11.25 -0.99
N SER A 109 -15.20 10.20 -0.79
CA SER A 109 -14.44 9.90 0.43
C SER A 109 -12.97 10.22 0.27
N THR A 110 -12.24 10.33 1.37
CA THR A 110 -10.79 10.53 1.37
C THR A 110 -10.07 9.19 1.47
N ILE A 111 -9.08 8.98 0.60
CA ILE A 111 -8.09 7.91 0.74
C ILE A 111 -6.86 8.50 1.43
N ASN A 112 -6.57 8.04 2.63
CA ASN A 112 -5.40 8.50 3.39
C ASN A 112 -4.23 7.54 3.16
N VAL A 113 -3.16 8.05 2.56
CA VAL A 113 -1.90 7.33 2.28
C VAL A 113 -0.71 7.99 2.98
N ASN A 114 -0.95 8.72 4.05
CA ASN A 114 0.12 9.35 4.81
C ASN A 114 1.06 8.28 5.38
N GLY A 115 2.35 8.53 5.27
CA GLY A 115 3.35 7.77 6.01
C GLY A 115 3.23 8.03 7.51
N GLY A 116 3.56 7.03 8.29
CA GLY A 116 3.59 7.12 9.74
C GLY A 116 4.70 8.03 10.24
N ASN A 117 4.48 8.65 11.39
CA ASN A 117 5.50 9.33 12.15
C ASN A 117 5.60 8.64 13.51
N ASP A 118 6.72 8.00 13.77
CA ASP A 118 6.97 7.36 15.04
C ASP A 118 7.95 8.23 15.86
N PRO A 119 7.50 8.84 16.95
CA PRO A 119 8.38 9.60 17.85
C PRO A 119 9.34 8.70 18.63
N SER A 120 9.23 7.38 18.48
CA SER A 120 10.15 6.40 19.07
C SER A 120 11.44 6.27 18.26
N ASN A 121 12.31 5.39 18.68
CA ASN A 121 13.59 5.14 18.00
C ASN A 121 13.47 4.22 16.78
N VAL A 122 12.27 3.78 16.40
CA VAL A 122 12.08 2.73 15.37
C VAL A 122 11.94 3.32 13.96
N GLY A 123 11.49 4.56 13.83
CA GLY A 123 11.13 5.17 12.56
C GLY A 123 9.66 4.95 12.19
N GLY A 124 9.11 5.83 11.37
CA GLY A 124 7.73 5.73 10.89
C GLY A 124 7.55 4.60 9.89
N SER A 125 6.39 3.95 9.89
CA SER A 125 6.05 2.93 8.91
C SER A 125 5.42 3.53 7.65
N GLY A 126 5.85 3.09 6.48
CA GLY A 126 5.22 3.39 5.20
C GLY A 126 3.83 2.76 5.09
N THR A 127 3.06 3.19 4.10
CA THR A 127 1.74 2.64 3.79
C THR A 127 1.54 2.71 2.28
N ALA A 128 0.89 1.73 1.68
CA ALA A 128 0.53 1.74 0.26
C ALA A 128 1.71 2.11 -0.67
N GLY A 129 2.84 1.49 -0.49
CA GLY A 129 4.05 1.72 -1.29
C GLY A 129 4.96 2.85 -0.81
N GLY A 130 4.62 3.54 0.27
CA GLY A 130 5.54 4.43 0.98
C GLY A 130 6.65 3.64 1.68
N PHE A 131 7.84 4.20 1.75
CA PHE A 131 8.97 3.56 2.40
C PHE A 131 9.10 3.99 3.85
N ASP A 132 9.56 3.08 4.69
CA ASP A 132 9.76 3.35 6.12
C ASP A 132 10.83 4.41 6.37
N GLY A 133 10.62 5.18 7.41
CA GLY A 133 11.65 6.03 8.00
C GLY A 133 12.77 5.21 8.63
N GLY A 134 13.96 5.79 8.69
CA GLY A 134 15.09 5.17 9.38
C GLY A 134 14.87 5.13 10.90
N ALA A 135 15.28 4.05 11.53
CA ALA A 135 15.39 4.03 12.99
C ALA A 135 16.43 5.08 13.46
N LYS A 136 16.49 5.30 14.77
CA LYS A 136 17.55 6.14 15.36
C LYS A 136 18.92 5.71 14.81
N ASP A 137 19.71 6.68 14.34
CA ASP A 137 21.04 6.47 13.78
C ASP A 137 21.09 5.58 12.52
N VAL A 138 19.97 5.46 11.78
CA VAL A 138 19.85 4.67 10.55
C VAL A 138 19.30 5.53 9.43
N ASP A 139 19.78 5.31 8.19
CA ASP A 139 19.19 5.92 6.99
C ASP A 139 17.72 5.51 6.82
N GLY A 140 16.93 6.37 6.19
CA GLY A 140 15.60 6.01 5.72
C GLY A 140 15.64 4.96 4.61
N ASN A 141 14.48 4.53 4.17
CA ASN A 141 14.33 3.58 3.07
C ASN A 141 13.84 4.26 1.78
N GLY A 142 14.02 3.59 0.67
CA GLY A 142 13.55 4.04 -0.63
C GLY A 142 14.59 4.78 -1.48
N PRO A 143 14.24 5.07 -2.76
CA PRO A 143 15.17 5.62 -3.74
C PRO A 143 15.73 7.01 -3.40
N GLY A 144 14.94 7.83 -2.72
CA GLY A 144 15.34 9.17 -2.28
C GLY A 144 15.44 9.27 -0.76
N ARG A 145 15.90 8.21 -0.10
CA ARG A 145 15.98 8.15 1.36
C ARG A 145 16.80 9.27 1.96
N GLY A 146 16.39 9.72 3.14
CA GLY A 146 17.18 10.63 3.95
C GLY A 146 18.33 9.92 4.65
N ALA A 147 19.49 10.60 4.76
CA ALA A 147 20.64 10.06 5.48
C ALA A 147 20.44 10.17 7.00
N THR A 148 21.07 9.27 7.74
CA THR A 148 21.24 9.41 9.18
C THR A 148 22.20 10.55 9.50
N LYS A 149 21.96 11.28 10.61
CA LYS A 149 22.90 12.27 11.18
C LYS A 149 23.51 13.27 10.20
N SER A 150 22.69 13.84 9.30
CA SER A 150 23.24 14.71 8.29
C SER A 150 23.86 16.00 8.85
N VAL A 151 23.26 16.63 9.85
CA VAL A 151 23.77 17.86 10.52
C VAL A 151 23.15 18.04 11.89
N ASN A 152 23.94 18.46 12.85
CA ASN A 152 23.49 18.78 14.22
C ASN A 152 22.69 17.65 14.87
N SER A 153 23.09 16.40 14.65
CA SER A 153 22.43 15.23 15.23
C SER A 153 20.99 14.98 14.72
N GLN A 154 20.60 15.61 13.61
CA GLN A 154 19.30 15.42 12.97
C GLN A 154 19.42 14.49 11.76
N GLY A 155 18.41 13.67 11.56
CA GLY A 155 18.30 12.89 10.33
C GLY A 155 17.95 13.76 9.12
N GLY A 156 18.40 13.35 7.95
CA GLY A 156 18.11 14.02 6.67
C GLY A 156 16.67 13.82 6.24
N GLY A 157 16.12 14.81 5.52
CA GLY A 157 14.81 14.69 4.85
C GLY A 157 14.90 13.78 3.65
N ALA A 158 13.82 13.01 3.38
CA ALA A 158 13.69 12.23 2.16
C ALA A 158 13.25 13.09 0.97
N ALA A 159 13.54 12.61 -0.23
CA ALA A 159 13.09 13.18 -1.49
C ALA A 159 11.99 12.32 -2.15
N PHE A 160 11.23 12.95 -3.02
CA PHE A 160 10.36 12.31 -4.01
C PHE A 160 10.39 13.11 -5.31
N GLY A 161 9.46 13.99 -5.57
CA GLY A 161 9.46 14.92 -6.69
C GLY A 161 10.31 16.18 -6.45
N GLY A 162 10.73 16.43 -5.21
CA GLY A 162 11.62 17.49 -4.79
C GLY A 162 12.76 16.94 -3.94
N GLN A 163 13.87 17.64 -3.89
CA GLN A 163 15.02 17.25 -3.08
C GLN A 163 14.72 17.44 -1.59
N GLY A 164 15.02 16.43 -0.79
CA GLY A 164 14.98 16.53 0.67
C GLY A 164 16.07 17.48 1.18
N LYS A 165 15.86 18.05 2.36
CA LYS A 165 16.89 18.85 3.01
C LYS A 165 17.93 17.92 3.63
N ASP A 166 19.02 17.73 2.92
CA ASP A 166 20.19 17.03 3.40
C ASP A 166 21.45 17.80 3.00
N LEU A 167 22.50 17.82 3.82
CA LEU A 167 23.77 18.43 3.46
C LEU A 167 24.68 17.46 2.67
N ASP A 168 24.40 16.17 2.74
CA ASP A 168 25.06 15.19 1.90
C ASP A 168 24.22 14.92 0.66
N LEU A 169 24.54 15.59 -0.45
CA LEU A 169 23.83 15.50 -1.72
C LEU A 169 23.86 14.11 -2.36
N SER A 170 24.59 13.14 -1.79
CA SER A 170 24.57 11.73 -2.21
C SER A 170 23.29 11.00 -1.80
N TYR A 171 22.55 11.55 -0.84
CA TYR A 171 21.26 11.10 -0.36
C TYR A 171 20.16 12.07 -0.80
N SER A 172 18.92 11.71 -0.59
CA SER A 172 17.77 12.57 -0.93
C SER A 172 17.66 12.96 -2.41
N GLN A 173 18.14 12.10 -3.31
CA GLN A 173 18.00 12.35 -4.75
C GLN A 173 16.53 12.27 -5.18
N THR A 174 16.12 13.22 -6.00
CA THR A 174 14.77 13.22 -6.57
C THR A 174 14.56 12.03 -7.49
N TYR A 175 13.39 11.43 -7.42
CA TYR A 175 12.95 10.34 -8.29
C TYR A 175 11.47 10.52 -8.65
N ALA A 176 10.96 9.68 -9.55
CA ALA A 176 9.56 9.71 -9.98
C ALA A 176 9.09 11.06 -10.57
N THR A 177 9.97 11.81 -11.24
CA THR A 177 9.68 13.19 -11.69
C THR A 177 8.85 13.29 -12.96
N ALA A 178 8.99 12.38 -13.92
CA ALA A 178 8.31 12.50 -15.21
C ALA A 178 7.50 11.28 -15.63
N GLU A 179 7.68 10.15 -14.97
CA GLU A 179 7.15 8.85 -15.42
C GLU A 179 6.28 8.15 -14.36
N LEU A 180 5.52 8.92 -13.58
CA LEU A 180 4.54 8.36 -12.64
C LEU A 180 3.55 7.40 -13.32
N SER A 181 3.32 7.59 -14.63
CA SER A 181 2.50 6.66 -15.43
C SER A 181 3.08 5.25 -15.52
N ASN A 182 4.41 5.10 -15.37
CA ASN A 182 5.09 3.81 -15.47
C ASN A 182 5.45 3.20 -14.11
N HIS A 183 5.54 4.04 -13.07
CA HIS A 183 5.99 3.64 -11.75
C HIS A 183 5.07 4.18 -10.66
N LEU A 184 4.11 3.37 -10.25
CA LEU A 184 3.29 3.67 -9.07
C LEU A 184 4.11 3.30 -7.84
N ILE A 185 4.91 4.24 -7.33
CA ILE A 185 5.82 4.06 -6.19
C ILE A 185 5.62 5.21 -5.21
N GLY A 186 5.65 4.92 -3.92
CA GLY A 186 5.47 5.93 -2.88
C GLY A 186 6.72 6.74 -2.55
N GLY A 187 6.59 7.64 -1.60
CA GLY A 187 7.66 8.49 -1.10
C GLY A 187 8.69 7.71 -0.28
N SER A 188 9.93 8.18 -0.29
CA SER A 188 11.00 7.62 0.55
C SER A 188 10.89 8.08 2.00
N GLY A 189 11.48 7.33 2.90
CA GLY A 189 11.55 7.66 4.32
C GLY A 189 12.74 8.57 4.67
N GLY A 190 12.55 9.42 5.66
CA GLY A 190 13.60 10.26 6.24
C GLY A 190 14.58 9.44 7.08
N GLY A 191 15.80 9.93 7.23
CA GLY A 191 16.82 9.35 8.09
C GLY A 191 16.53 9.58 9.57
N GLY A 192 17.01 8.70 10.42
CA GLY A 192 16.97 8.86 11.88
C GLY A 192 18.08 9.76 12.40
N GLY A 193 17.76 10.54 13.41
CA GLY A 193 18.71 11.37 14.17
C GLY A 193 19.19 10.70 15.44
N ASP A 194 19.91 11.46 16.28
CA ASP A 194 20.46 10.97 17.55
C ASP A 194 19.39 10.64 18.60
N ALA A 195 18.19 11.21 18.48
CA ALA A 195 17.15 11.09 19.51
C ALA A 195 15.91 10.33 19.00
N TYR A 196 15.61 10.37 17.71
CA TYR A 196 14.37 9.88 17.16
C TYR A 196 14.55 9.21 15.79
N GLY A 197 13.64 8.35 15.42
CA GLY A 197 13.54 7.81 14.07
C GLY A 197 13.07 8.86 13.06
N GLY A 198 13.29 8.59 11.78
CA GLY A 198 12.78 9.39 10.65
C GLY A 198 11.31 9.10 10.38
N GLY A 199 10.60 10.04 9.77
CA GLY A 199 9.23 9.84 9.27
C GLY A 199 9.22 8.98 8.02
N ALA A 200 8.16 8.22 7.81
CA ALA A 200 7.96 7.44 6.59
C ALA A 200 7.50 8.29 5.41
N GLY A 201 7.72 7.77 4.22
CA GLY A 201 7.15 8.32 2.99
C GLY A 201 5.66 8.01 2.87
N GLY A 202 4.94 8.90 2.19
CA GLY A 202 3.53 8.66 1.82
C GLY A 202 3.39 7.61 0.73
N GLY A 203 2.25 6.93 0.69
CA GLY A 203 1.96 5.89 -0.28
C GLY A 203 1.58 6.42 -1.66
N ALA A 204 1.32 5.50 -2.58
CA ALA A 204 0.90 5.79 -3.94
C ALA A 204 -0.45 5.14 -4.29
N VAL A 205 -1.35 5.95 -4.81
CA VAL A 205 -2.68 5.52 -5.28
C VAL A 205 -2.88 5.99 -6.71
N GLU A 206 -3.26 5.07 -7.58
CA GLU A 206 -3.74 5.39 -8.92
C GLU A 206 -5.25 5.27 -8.98
N LEU A 207 -5.91 6.28 -9.53
CA LEU A 207 -7.32 6.27 -9.87
C LEU A 207 -7.45 6.36 -11.39
N PHE A 208 -7.94 5.31 -12.00
CA PHE A 208 -8.06 5.24 -13.46
C PHE A 208 -9.51 4.93 -13.85
N ALA A 209 -10.16 5.91 -14.46
CA ALA A 209 -11.48 5.74 -15.06
C ALA A 209 -11.31 5.45 -16.54
N HIS A 210 -11.88 4.34 -17.00
CA HIS A 210 -11.99 4.00 -18.42
C HIS A 210 -13.26 4.63 -18.98
N GLY A 211 -13.36 5.97 -18.86
CA GLY A 211 -14.47 6.76 -19.40
C GLY A 211 -14.29 7.07 -20.89
N ASP A 212 -15.37 7.57 -21.52
CA ASP A 212 -15.35 8.11 -22.89
C ASP A 212 -14.60 9.44 -22.95
#